data_e14cd3f7812896373e2fc056a5a36d81
#
_entry.id   e14cd3f7812896373e2fc056a5a36d81
#
_cell.length_a   1.000
_cell.length_b   1.000
_cell.length_c   1.000
_cell.angle_alpha   90.00
_cell.angle_beta   90.00
_cell.angle_gamma   90.00
#
_symmetry.space_group_name_H-M   'P 1'
#
loop_
_entity.id
_entity.type
_entity.pdbx_description
1 polymer ?
#
loop_
_entity_poly.entity_id
_entity_poly.type
_entity_poly.pdbx_seq_one_letter_code
_entity_poly.pdbx_strand_id
1 'polypeptide(L)'
;LQKFIDFTDGKALMVNNAEWLRKLNYIDLLRDVGPHFTVNRMLTAECYKQRMEKGLTFLEFNYMIMQAYDFMELNRRYDCKMEMGGDDQWSNIIAGVELLRRKYETPAYGLTFTLLTTSEGKKMGKTAKGALWLDPEKTSPYDFYQYWRNVNDSDVKKCLALLTFLPMEEVNRLGSLKDEKINEAKKIYKT
;
A
#
# COMPACT_ATOMS: atom_id res chain seq x y z
N LEU A 1 -2.90 0.18 13.61
CA LEU A 1 -2.98 -1.15 12.99
C LEU A 1 -3.71 -2.16 13.86
N GLN A 2 -3.48 -2.21 15.17
CA GLN A 2 -4.12 -3.17 16.10
C GLN A 2 -5.66 -3.17 16.08
N LYS A 3 -6.31 -2.11 15.56
CA LYS A 3 -7.77 -2.08 15.37
C LYS A 3 -8.27 -2.98 14.22
N PHE A 4 -7.37 -3.38 13.32
CA PHE A 4 -7.71 -4.14 12.11
C PHE A 4 -6.94 -5.46 12.01
N ILE A 5 -5.81 -5.56 12.69
CA ILE A 5 -4.92 -6.71 12.61
C ILE A 5 -4.70 -7.25 14.02
N ASP A 6 -4.95 -8.53 14.18
CA ASP A 6 -4.71 -9.25 15.43
C ASP A 6 -3.25 -9.69 15.50
N PHE A 7 -2.49 -9.08 16.41
CA PHE A 7 -1.08 -9.40 16.65
C PHE A 7 -0.88 -10.39 17.79
N THR A 8 -1.95 -10.92 18.40
CA THR A 8 -1.85 -11.89 19.48
C THR A 8 -1.39 -13.24 18.96
N ASP A 9 -0.69 -13.99 19.79
CA ASP A 9 -0.28 -15.39 19.55
C ASP A 9 0.45 -15.62 18.21
N GLY A 10 1.15 -14.59 17.70
CA GLY A 10 1.91 -14.70 16.46
C GLY A 10 1.07 -14.74 15.19
N LYS A 11 -0.23 -14.41 15.24
CA LYS A 11 -1.12 -14.34 14.06
C LYS A 11 -0.66 -13.31 13.04
N ALA A 12 -0.09 -12.20 13.52
CA ALA A 12 0.58 -11.21 12.70
C ALA A 12 1.86 -10.73 13.38
N LEU A 13 2.85 -10.30 12.59
CA LEU A 13 4.10 -9.76 13.08
C LEU A 13 4.24 -8.31 12.62
N MET A 14 4.65 -7.43 13.51
CA MET A 14 5.10 -6.08 13.18
C MET A 14 6.62 -6.04 13.24
N VAL A 15 7.26 -5.81 12.12
CA VAL A 15 8.72 -5.85 11.97
C VAL A 15 9.22 -4.46 11.60
N ASN A 16 10.37 -4.09 12.15
CA ASN A 16 11.02 -2.81 11.84
C ASN A 16 12.24 -3.06 10.97
N ASN A 17 12.24 -2.58 9.73
CA ASN A 17 13.35 -2.74 8.79
C ASN A 17 14.65 -2.05 9.25
N ALA A 18 14.59 -1.13 10.22
CA ALA A 18 15.78 -0.57 10.85
C ALA A 18 16.68 -1.65 11.49
N GLU A 19 16.14 -2.82 11.83
CA GLU A 19 16.91 -3.95 12.39
C GLU A 19 18.00 -4.46 11.45
N TRP A 20 17.77 -4.38 10.16
CA TRP A 20 18.75 -4.79 9.15
C TRP A 20 19.31 -3.62 8.33
N LEU A 21 18.50 -2.65 7.89
CA LEU A 21 18.98 -1.56 7.06
C LEU A 21 20.02 -0.68 7.77
N ARG A 22 19.87 -0.43 9.07
CA ARG A 22 20.85 0.40 9.83
C ARG A 22 22.19 -0.28 10.06
N LYS A 23 22.23 -1.59 9.95
CA LYS A 23 23.45 -2.41 10.12
C LYS A 23 24.11 -2.74 8.78
N LEU A 24 23.41 -2.47 7.69
CA LEU A 24 23.86 -2.81 6.35
C LEU A 24 25.01 -1.91 5.91
N ASN A 25 26.14 -2.52 5.57
CA ASN A 25 27.24 -1.77 4.97
C ASN A 25 26.90 -1.43 3.52
N TYR A 26 27.09 -0.18 3.13
CA TYR A 26 26.73 0.30 1.80
C TYR A 26 27.54 -0.40 0.68
N ILE A 27 28.83 -0.65 0.91
CA ILE A 27 29.69 -1.33 -0.07
C ILE A 27 29.26 -2.79 -0.23
N ASP A 28 28.90 -3.44 0.87
CA ASP A 28 28.42 -4.81 0.84
C ASP A 28 27.07 -4.91 0.11
N LEU A 29 26.16 -3.96 0.33
CA LEU A 29 24.91 -3.85 -0.42
C LEU A 29 25.17 -3.71 -1.93
N LEU A 30 26.06 -2.80 -2.33
CA LEU A 30 26.39 -2.60 -3.74
C LEU A 30 27.02 -3.84 -4.38
N ARG A 31 27.85 -4.56 -3.64
CA ARG A 31 28.52 -5.77 -4.13
C ARG A 31 27.57 -6.96 -4.21
N ASP A 32 26.70 -7.12 -3.24
CA ASP A 32 25.85 -8.30 -3.07
C ASP A 32 24.50 -8.19 -3.80
N VAL A 33 23.91 -7.00 -3.81
CA VAL A 33 22.58 -6.73 -4.38
C VAL A 33 22.66 -5.95 -5.70
N GLY A 34 23.59 -5.02 -5.79
CA GLY A 34 23.76 -4.13 -6.95
C GLY A 34 23.81 -4.86 -8.30
N PRO A 35 24.53 -6.00 -8.47
CA PRO A 35 24.60 -6.71 -9.75
C PRO A 35 23.23 -7.24 -10.25
N HIS A 36 22.24 -7.36 -9.38
CA HIS A 36 20.90 -7.81 -9.76
C HIS A 36 20.02 -6.68 -10.32
N PHE A 37 20.48 -5.42 -10.23
CA PHE A 37 19.78 -4.24 -10.73
C PHE A 37 20.57 -3.57 -11.85
N THR A 38 19.91 -3.23 -12.94
CA THR A 38 20.48 -2.41 -13.99
C THR A 38 19.82 -1.04 -14.02
N VAL A 39 20.61 0.02 -14.03
CA VAL A 39 20.11 1.40 -14.02
C VAL A 39 19.13 1.63 -15.17
N ASN A 40 19.45 1.15 -16.38
CA ASN A 40 18.58 1.32 -17.54
C ASN A 40 17.18 0.71 -17.30
N ARG A 41 17.12 -0.50 -16.72
CA ARG A 41 15.84 -1.14 -16.38
C ARG A 41 15.10 -0.40 -15.28
N MET A 42 15.81 0.07 -14.24
CA MET A 42 15.21 0.84 -13.17
C MET A 42 14.56 2.13 -13.71
N LEU A 43 15.26 2.85 -14.58
CA LEU A 43 14.76 4.10 -15.17
C LEU A 43 13.51 3.91 -16.07
N THR A 44 13.22 2.69 -16.53
CA THR A 44 11.97 2.39 -17.26
C THR A 44 10.76 2.23 -16.34
N ALA A 45 10.97 2.10 -15.04
CA ALA A 45 9.88 1.96 -14.09
C ALA A 45 9.03 3.25 -14.02
N GLU A 46 7.71 3.08 -13.97
CA GLU A 46 6.77 4.21 -14.00
C GLU A 46 6.97 5.18 -12.83
N CYS A 47 7.33 4.66 -11.65
CA CYS A 47 7.62 5.48 -10.49
C CYS A 47 8.80 6.45 -10.69
N TYR A 48 9.75 6.13 -11.58
CA TYR A 48 10.88 7.01 -11.91
C TYR A 48 10.55 7.94 -13.07
N LYS A 49 9.88 7.48 -14.13
CA LYS A 49 9.51 8.31 -15.28
C LYS A 49 8.80 9.60 -14.86
N GLN A 50 7.82 9.48 -13.96
CA GLN A 50 7.05 10.63 -13.48
C GLN A 50 7.90 11.63 -12.68
N ARG A 51 9.03 11.20 -12.13
CA ARG A 51 9.93 12.04 -11.30
C ARG A 51 11.10 12.60 -12.07
N MET A 52 11.51 11.98 -13.18
CA MET A 52 12.68 12.41 -13.97
C MET A 52 12.54 13.86 -14.44
N GLU A 53 11.34 14.30 -14.82
CA GLU A 53 11.09 15.68 -15.24
C GLU A 53 11.29 16.72 -14.13
N LYS A 54 11.08 16.31 -12.86
CA LYS A 54 11.20 17.17 -11.67
C LYS A 54 12.54 17.02 -10.95
N GLY A 55 13.40 16.13 -11.45
CA GLY A 55 14.63 15.73 -10.80
C GLY A 55 14.42 14.54 -9.86
N LEU A 56 15.09 13.42 -10.17
CA LEU A 56 15.11 12.21 -9.35
C LEU A 56 16.37 12.23 -8.48
N THR A 57 16.19 12.30 -7.18
CA THR A 57 17.32 12.27 -6.25
C THR A 57 17.92 10.88 -6.15
N PHE A 58 19.19 10.80 -5.73
CA PHE A 58 19.86 9.52 -5.51
C PHE A 58 19.18 8.68 -4.42
N LEU A 59 18.65 9.32 -3.38
CA LEU A 59 17.88 8.67 -2.33
C LEU A 59 16.60 8.01 -2.89
N GLU A 60 15.84 8.74 -3.69
CA GLU A 60 14.62 8.23 -4.32
C GLU A 60 14.94 7.10 -5.32
N PHE A 61 16.06 7.19 -6.04
CA PHE A 61 16.50 6.14 -6.94
C PHE A 61 16.86 4.85 -6.18
N ASN A 62 17.53 4.97 -5.02
CA ASN A 62 17.89 3.80 -4.20
C ASN A 62 16.71 3.22 -3.40
N TYR A 63 15.58 3.93 -3.29
CA TYR A 63 14.44 3.45 -2.52
C TYR A 63 13.93 2.09 -3.01
N MET A 64 13.87 1.88 -4.32
CA MET A 64 13.49 0.58 -4.91
C MET A 64 14.42 -0.55 -4.45
N ILE A 65 15.72 -0.31 -4.37
CA ILE A 65 16.70 -1.31 -3.95
C ILE A 65 16.53 -1.62 -2.45
N MET A 66 16.29 -0.59 -1.63
CA MET A 66 16.07 -0.77 -0.18
C MET A 66 14.80 -1.57 0.10
N GLN A 67 13.70 -1.30 -0.59
CA GLN A 67 12.46 -2.07 -0.44
C GLN A 67 12.60 -3.50 -0.96
N ALA A 68 13.29 -3.70 -2.08
CA ALA A 68 13.60 -5.04 -2.57
C ALA A 68 14.46 -5.84 -1.57
N TYR A 69 15.40 -5.17 -0.91
CA TYR A 69 16.20 -5.76 0.17
C TYR A 69 15.33 -6.12 1.38
N ASP A 70 14.37 -5.28 1.75
CA ASP A 70 13.41 -5.57 2.82
C ASP A 70 12.63 -6.85 2.53
N PHE A 71 12.10 -7.01 1.31
CA PHE A 71 11.38 -8.23 0.93
C PHE A 71 12.29 -9.47 0.99
N MET A 72 13.53 -9.34 0.55
CA MET A 72 14.53 -10.40 0.65
C MET A 72 14.78 -10.80 2.12
N GLU A 73 14.95 -9.83 3.03
CA GLU A 73 15.15 -10.10 4.46
C GLU A 73 13.89 -10.71 5.10
N LEU A 74 12.70 -10.25 4.74
CA LEU A 74 11.43 -10.83 5.21
C LEU A 74 11.27 -12.28 4.73
N ASN A 75 11.61 -12.56 3.47
CA ASN A 75 11.60 -13.93 2.96
C ASN A 75 12.59 -14.82 3.75
N ARG A 76 13.82 -14.35 3.91
CA ARG A 76 14.88 -15.11 4.61
C ARG A 76 14.56 -15.38 6.08
N ARG A 77 13.97 -14.40 6.79
CA ARG A 77 13.72 -14.47 8.24
C ARG A 77 12.39 -15.11 8.60
N TYR A 78 11.37 -14.91 7.76
CA TYR A 78 9.98 -15.23 8.11
C TYR A 78 9.29 -16.07 7.02
N ASP A 79 10.02 -16.56 6.00
CA ASP A 79 9.43 -17.28 4.85
C ASP A 79 8.31 -16.48 4.17
N CYS A 80 8.43 -15.14 4.16
CA CYS A 80 7.47 -14.25 3.51
C CYS A 80 7.55 -14.44 1.99
N LYS A 81 6.48 -14.90 1.37
CA LYS A 81 6.42 -15.25 -0.06
C LYS A 81 5.69 -14.24 -0.91
N MET A 82 4.94 -13.31 -0.29
CA MET A 82 4.14 -12.33 -1.02
C MET A 82 4.29 -10.95 -0.39
N GLU A 83 4.55 -9.95 -1.24
CA GLU A 83 4.48 -8.53 -0.86
C GLU A 83 3.23 -7.91 -1.47
N MET A 84 2.50 -7.11 -0.67
CA MET A 84 1.26 -6.47 -1.10
C MET A 84 1.30 -4.97 -0.85
N GLY A 85 0.69 -4.19 -1.76
CA GLY A 85 0.62 -2.74 -1.61
C GLY A 85 -0.38 -2.08 -2.55
N GLY A 86 -0.40 -0.75 -2.56
CA GLY A 86 -1.15 0.00 -3.57
C GLY A 86 -0.48 -0.05 -4.94
N ASP A 87 -1.21 0.28 -6.01
CA ASP A 87 -0.68 0.26 -7.39
C ASP A 87 0.58 1.13 -7.56
N ASP A 88 0.72 2.17 -6.75
CA ASP A 88 1.91 3.03 -6.74
C ASP A 88 3.17 2.30 -6.22
N GLN A 89 3.03 1.14 -5.58
CA GLN A 89 4.12 0.30 -5.09
C GLN A 89 4.55 -0.80 -6.07
N TRP A 90 3.86 -0.98 -7.18
CA TRP A 90 4.09 -2.08 -8.12
C TRP A 90 5.58 -2.25 -8.49
N SER A 91 6.23 -1.17 -8.91
CA SER A 91 7.63 -1.22 -9.34
C SER A 91 8.58 -1.66 -8.22
N ASN A 92 8.32 -1.23 -6.98
CA ASN A 92 9.13 -1.60 -5.83
C ASN A 92 8.91 -3.07 -5.44
N ILE A 93 7.66 -3.52 -5.42
CA ILE A 93 7.28 -4.91 -5.12
C ILE A 93 7.91 -5.87 -6.13
N ILE A 94 7.77 -5.59 -7.43
CA ILE A 94 8.36 -6.44 -8.48
C ILE A 94 9.88 -6.44 -8.44
N ALA A 95 10.51 -5.35 -8.02
CA ALA A 95 11.95 -5.32 -7.81
C ALA A 95 12.40 -6.34 -6.75
N GLY A 96 11.64 -6.49 -5.66
CA GLY A 96 11.89 -7.50 -4.63
C GLY A 96 11.65 -8.93 -5.11
N VAL A 97 10.55 -9.17 -5.84
CA VAL A 97 10.27 -10.47 -6.48
C VAL A 97 11.42 -10.89 -7.41
N GLU A 98 11.89 -9.96 -8.26
CA GLU A 98 12.99 -10.21 -9.17
C GLU A 98 14.33 -10.43 -8.46
N LEU A 99 14.58 -9.73 -7.35
CA LEU A 99 15.78 -9.92 -6.54
C LEU A 99 15.81 -11.35 -5.96
N LEU A 100 14.71 -11.81 -5.36
CA LEU A 100 14.60 -13.16 -4.82
C LEU A 100 14.79 -14.23 -5.91
N ARG A 101 14.16 -14.04 -7.06
CA ARG A 101 14.32 -14.95 -8.20
C ARG A 101 15.76 -15.02 -8.71
N ARG A 102 16.43 -13.86 -8.87
CA ARG A 102 17.78 -13.79 -9.47
C ARG A 102 18.88 -14.22 -8.52
N LYS A 103 18.72 -13.91 -7.23
CA LYS A 103 19.78 -14.15 -6.24
C LYS A 103 19.65 -15.51 -5.57
N TYR A 104 18.42 -15.98 -5.32
CA TYR A 104 18.16 -17.20 -4.55
C TYR A 104 17.34 -18.26 -5.30
N GLU A 105 16.96 -17.99 -6.55
CA GLU A 105 16.06 -18.85 -7.34
C GLU A 105 14.77 -19.20 -6.60
N THR A 106 14.36 -18.31 -5.66
CA THR A 106 13.19 -18.50 -4.81
C THR A 106 11.96 -17.86 -5.45
N PRO A 107 10.84 -18.60 -5.56
CA PRO A 107 9.59 -18.03 -6.04
C PRO A 107 9.00 -17.07 -4.99
N ALA A 108 8.64 -15.88 -5.46
CA ALA A 108 7.95 -14.87 -4.66
C ALA A 108 6.89 -14.18 -5.50
N TYR A 109 5.92 -13.55 -4.85
CA TYR A 109 4.74 -13.00 -5.49
C TYR A 109 4.52 -11.54 -5.08
N GLY A 110 3.95 -10.76 -5.99
CA GLY A 110 3.51 -9.39 -5.73
C GLY A 110 2.02 -9.25 -6.01
N LEU A 111 1.31 -8.52 -5.16
CA LEU A 111 -0.09 -8.18 -5.36
C LEU A 111 -0.30 -6.69 -5.11
N THR A 112 -0.99 -6.01 -6.03
CA THR A 112 -1.36 -4.62 -5.82
C THR A 112 -2.87 -4.43 -5.85
N PHE A 113 -3.32 -3.42 -5.11
CA PHE A 113 -4.71 -2.97 -5.12
C PHE A 113 -4.80 -1.58 -5.71
N THR A 114 -5.90 -1.32 -6.40
CA THR A 114 -6.22 0.03 -6.86
C THR A 114 -6.27 1.00 -5.68
N LEU A 115 -5.58 2.13 -5.81
CA LEU A 115 -5.61 3.18 -4.79
C LEU A 115 -7.05 3.66 -4.54
N LEU A 116 -7.38 3.86 -3.28
CA LEU A 116 -8.66 4.46 -2.89
C LEU A 116 -8.62 5.97 -3.23
N THR A 117 -9.24 6.31 -4.34
CA THR A 117 -9.34 7.68 -4.85
C THR A 117 -10.79 8.13 -4.92
N THR A 118 -11.02 9.44 -4.80
CA THR A 118 -12.32 10.05 -5.11
C THR A 118 -12.62 9.94 -6.61
N SER A 119 -13.87 10.16 -7.00
CA SER A 119 -14.29 10.32 -8.41
C SER A 119 -13.52 11.41 -9.16
N GLU A 120 -12.94 12.38 -8.44
CA GLU A 120 -12.07 13.43 -8.98
C GLU A 120 -10.59 13.00 -9.12
N GLY A 121 -10.25 11.74 -8.81
CA GLY A 121 -8.88 11.21 -8.89
C GLY A 121 -7.97 11.58 -7.70
N LYS A 122 -8.49 12.24 -6.66
CA LYS A 122 -7.71 12.58 -5.46
C LYS A 122 -7.64 11.39 -4.52
N LYS A 123 -6.48 11.14 -3.88
CA LYS A 123 -6.35 10.09 -2.85
C LYS A 123 -7.33 10.37 -1.71
N MET A 124 -8.18 9.38 -1.37
CA MET A 124 -9.08 9.47 -0.21
C MET A 124 -8.29 9.48 1.11
N GLY A 125 -8.94 9.96 2.17
CA GLY A 125 -8.31 10.10 3.48
C GLY A 125 -7.41 11.33 3.63
N LYS A 126 -7.19 12.13 2.57
CA LYS A 126 -6.59 13.46 2.66
C LYS A 126 -7.68 14.52 2.62
N THR A 127 -7.80 15.31 3.68
CA THR A 127 -8.76 16.42 3.79
C THR A 127 -8.01 17.76 3.78
N ALA A 128 -8.73 18.85 3.64
CA ALA A 128 -8.15 20.20 3.79
C ALA A 128 -7.53 20.45 5.17
N LYS A 129 -7.96 19.68 6.19
CA LYS A 129 -7.44 19.71 7.56
C LYS A 129 -6.31 18.70 7.82
N GLY A 130 -5.86 17.96 6.80
CA GLY A 130 -4.83 16.92 6.91
C GLY A 130 -5.34 15.51 6.60
N ALA A 131 -4.69 14.49 7.17
CA ALA A 131 -5.09 13.12 6.96
C ALA A 131 -6.24 12.69 7.86
N LEU A 132 -7.09 11.78 7.39
CA LEU A 132 -8.07 11.08 8.21
C LEU A 132 -7.32 9.98 9.00
N TRP A 133 -7.19 10.15 10.29
CA TRP A 133 -6.44 9.24 11.14
C TRP A 133 -7.34 8.18 11.75
N LEU A 134 -6.80 6.97 11.92
CA LEU A 134 -7.45 5.90 12.70
C LEU A 134 -7.26 6.09 14.22
N ASP A 135 -6.42 7.03 14.60
CA ASP A 135 -6.17 7.43 15.97
C ASP A 135 -7.26 8.40 16.44
N PRO A 136 -8.06 8.04 17.48
CA PRO A 136 -9.17 8.88 17.95
C PRO A 136 -8.71 10.22 18.58
N GLU A 137 -7.46 10.32 19.01
CA GLU A 137 -6.89 11.58 19.49
C GLU A 137 -6.59 12.58 18.35
N LYS A 138 -6.39 12.07 17.13
CA LYS A 138 -6.10 12.88 15.94
C LYS A 138 -7.33 13.12 15.05
N THR A 139 -8.23 12.16 14.98
CA THR A 139 -9.52 12.27 14.29
C THR A 139 -10.57 11.67 15.20
N SER A 140 -11.48 12.49 15.68
CA SER A 140 -12.54 11.99 16.57
C SER A 140 -13.37 10.91 15.88
N PRO A 141 -13.95 9.94 16.61
CA PRO A 141 -14.88 8.95 16.03
C PRO A 141 -16.04 9.61 15.27
N TYR A 142 -16.49 10.77 15.73
CA TYR A 142 -17.54 11.55 15.06
C TYR A 142 -17.07 12.09 13.72
N ASP A 143 -15.89 12.73 13.67
CA ASP A 143 -15.33 13.28 12.41
C ASP A 143 -15.00 12.16 11.43
N PHE A 144 -14.48 11.02 11.93
CA PHE A 144 -14.22 9.82 11.12
C PHE A 144 -15.52 9.32 10.47
N TYR A 145 -16.59 9.17 11.27
CA TYR A 145 -17.90 8.78 10.77
C TYR A 145 -18.47 9.78 9.76
N GLN A 146 -18.38 11.09 10.07
CA GLN A 146 -18.90 12.14 9.19
C GLN A 146 -18.15 12.16 7.85
N TYR A 147 -16.84 11.89 7.83
CA TYR A 147 -16.08 11.79 6.59
C TYR A 147 -16.71 10.74 5.65
N TRP A 148 -16.95 9.54 6.14
CA TRP A 148 -17.54 8.45 5.34
C TRP A 148 -19.00 8.71 4.98
N ARG A 149 -19.74 9.36 5.85
CA ARG A 149 -21.13 9.78 5.56
C ARG A 149 -21.22 10.81 4.45
N ASN A 150 -20.20 11.63 4.28
CA ASN A 150 -20.13 12.72 3.29
C ASN A 150 -19.34 12.36 2.03
N VAL A 151 -19.00 11.07 1.84
CA VAL A 151 -18.42 10.58 0.58
C VAL A 151 -19.39 10.83 -0.56
N ASN A 152 -18.86 11.24 -1.73
CA ASN A 152 -19.67 11.43 -2.91
C ASN A 152 -20.45 10.16 -3.29
N ASP A 153 -21.66 10.32 -3.75
CA ASP A 153 -22.54 9.19 -4.11
C ASP A 153 -21.89 8.28 -5.16
N SER A 154 -21.18 8.88 -6.11
CA SER A 154 -20.40 8.15 -7.14
C SER A 154 -19.28 7.27 -6.58
N ASP A 155 -18.79 7.56 -5.37
CA ASP A 155 -17.70 6.83 -4.72
C ASP A 155 -18.19 5.71 -3.79
N VAL A 156 -19.48 5.72 -3.43
CA VAL A 156 -20.06 4.79 -2.45
C VAL A 156 -19.82 3.33 -2.83
N LYS A 157 -20.09 2.94 -4.07
CA LYS A 157 -19.90 1.57 -4.54
C LYS A 157 -18.45 1.11 -4.40
N LYS A 158 -17.52 1.97 -4.81
CA LYS A 158 -16.08 1.69 -4.70
C LYS A 158 -15.64 1.55 -3.24
N CYS A 159 -16.12 2.43 -2.38
CA CYS A 159 -15.83 2.37 -0.95
C CYS A 159 -16.38 1.10 -0.30
N LEU A 160 -17.62 0.70 -0.62
CA LEU A 160 -18.19 -0.55 -0.12
C LEU A 160 -17.35 -1.77 -0.55
N ALA A 161 -16.94 -1.83 -1.82
CA ALA A 161 -16.16 -2.93 -2.35
C ALA A 161 -14.77 -3.06 -1.69
N LEU A 162 -14.13 -1.94 -1.36
CA LEU A 162 -12.76 -1.92 -0.86
C LEU A 162 -12.65 -1.93 0.68
N LEU A 163 -13.67 -1.44 1.38
CA LEU A 163 -13.60 -1.21 2.82
C LEU A 163 -14.54 -2.10 3.64
N THR A 164 -15.30 -2.98 2.99
CA THR A 164 -16.21 -3.89 3.69
C THR A 164 -16.01 -5.33 3.22
N PHE A 165 -16.50 -6.27 4.01
CA PHE A 165 -16.55 -7.69 3.66
C PHE A 165 -17.91 -8.11 3.10
N LEU A 166 -18.69 -7.18 2.58
CA LEU A 166 -19.98 -7.47 1.96
C LEU A 166 -19.79 -8.32 0.70
N PRO A 167 -20.67 -9.29 0.44
CA PRO A 167 -20.71 -9.98 -0.85
C PRO A 167 -20.87 -8.98 -2.00
N MET A 168 -20.22 -9.24 -3.13
CA MET A 168 -20.25 -8.33 -4.29
C MET A 168 -21.66 -8.09 -4.84
N GLU A 169 -22.57 -9.04 -4.68
CA GLU A 169 -23.99 -8.88 -5.02
C GLU A 169 -24.63 -7.74 -4.18
N GLU A 170 -24.36 -7.72 -2.88
CA GLU A 170 -24.87 -6.68 -1.98
C GLU A 170 -24.19 -5.34 -2.24
N VAL A 171 -22.87 -5.33 -2.52
CA VAL A 171 -22.15 -4.12 -2.94
C VAL A 171 -22.78 -3.53 -4.22
N ASN A 172 -23.12 -4.36 -5.19
CA ASN A 172 -23.77 -3.91 -6.42
C ASN A 172 -25.18 -3.38 -6.17
N ARG A 173 -25.96 -4.05 -5.33
CA ARG A 173 -27.33 -3.61 -4.93
C ARG A 173 -27.27 -2.24 -4.26
N LEU A 174 -26.45 -2.09 -3.23
CA LEU A 174 -26.30 -0.85 -2.47
C LEU A 174 -25.70 0.29 -3.31
N GLY A 175 -24.72 -0.02 -4.13
CA GLY A 175 -24.07 0.94 -5.03
C GLY A 175 -24.93 1.38 -6.21
N SER A 176 -26.06 0.74 -6.47
CA SER A 176 -27.04 1.16 -7.48
C SER A 176 -28.12 2.11 -6.94
N LEU A 177 -28.18 2.29 -5.62
CA LEU A 177 -29.13 3.20 -4.98
C LEU A 177 -28.85 4.65 -5.40
N LYS A 178 -29.89 5.45 -5.54
CA LYS A 178 -29.82 6.87 -5.95
C LYS A 178 -30.55 7.73 -4.93
N ASP A 179 -30.27 9.01 -4.99
CA ASP A 179 -30.90 10.04 -4.20
C ASP A 179 -30.82 9.75 -2.69
N GLU A 180 -31.89 9.94 -1.96
CA GLU A 180 -31.91 9.71 -0.51
C GLU A 180 -31.60 8.26 -0.12
N LYS A 181 -31.90 7.28 -0.97
CA LYS A 181 -31.67 5.85 -0.69
C LYS A 181 -30.20 5.48 -0.60
N ILE A 182 -29.30 6.20 -1.26
CA ILE A 182 -27.87 5.94 -1.17
C ILE A 182 -27.31 6.19 0.24
N ASN A 183 -28.04 6.97 1.05
CA ASN A 183 -27.70 7.17 2.46
C ASN A 183 -27.81 5.90 3.29
N GLU A 184 -28.56 4.89 2.85
CA GLU A 184 -28.59 3.57 3.50
C GLU A 184 -27.23 2.87 3.31
N ALA A 185 -26.68 2.90 2.10
CA ALA A 185 -25.37 2.36 1.81
C ALA A 185 -24.28 3.06 2.63
N LYS A 186 -24.35 4.39 2.78
CA LYS A 186 -23.39 5.17 3.58
C LYS A 186 -23.45 4.89 5.09
N LYS A 187 -24.55 4.33 5.60
CA LYS A 187 -24.66 3.93 7.01
C LYS A 187 -23.85 2.67 7.33
N ILE A 188 -23.54 1.83 6.33
CA ILE A 188 -22.81 0.57 6.50
C ILE A 188 -21.35 0.80 6.89
N TYR A 189 -20.76 1.95 6.57
CA TYR A 189 -19.41 2.32 7.06
C TYR A 189 -19.36 2.50 8.59
N LYS A 190 -20.48 2.25 9.30
CA LYS A 190 -20.59 2.41 10.75
C LYS A 190 -20.04 1.19 11.52
N THR A 191 -19.90 0.06 10.88
CA THR A 191 -19.41 -1.20 11.47
C THR A 191 -17.94 -1.38 11.22
#